data_8d211a5444991292b30c0045c3479331
#
_entry.id   8d211a5444991292b30c0045c3479331
#
_cell.length_a   1.000
_cell.length_b   1.000
_cell.length_c   1.000
_cell.angle_alpha   90.00
_cell.angle_beta   90.00
_cell.angle_gamma   90.00
#
_symmetry.space_group_name_H-M   'P 1'
#
loop_
_entity.id
_entity.type
_entity.pdbx_description
1 polymer ?
#
loop_
_entity_poly.entity_id
_entity_poly.type
_entity_poly.pdbx_seq_one_letter_code
_entity_poly.pdbx_strand_id
1 'polypeptide(L)'
;MSTGYNGIPFGLVNCNEGGCKRCNDNVHQGIDLDKCLCLHAEESAVIEAGRPRTLGATIYTTSFPCQLCTKMIIQAGITRIVYNKNYDSVLSKEMLSLTNIEIV
;
A
#
# COMPACT_ATOMS: atom_id res chain seq x y z
N MET A 1 -10.70 13.86 -0.80
CA MET A 1 -10.19 12.72 -0.03
C MET A 1 -10.61 11.41 -0.70
N SER A 2 -9.73 10.45 -0.74
CA SER A 2 -10.09 9.12 -1.25
C SER A 2 -9.79 8.07 -0.18
N THR A 3 -10.38 6.90 -0.33
CA THR A 3 -10.20 5.78 0.58
C THR A 3 -9.87 4.52 -0.21
N GLY A 4 -9.31 3.54 0.48
CA GLY A 4 -9.01 2.25 -0.12
C GLY A 4 -8.95 1.16 0.93
N TYR A 5 -9.12 -0.06 0.50
CA TYR A 5 -9.04 -1.24 1.35
C TYR A 5 -8.38 -2.36 0.54
N ASN A 6 -7.81 -3.35 1.26
CA ASN A 6 -7.20 -4.49 0.60
C ASN A 6 -8.26 -5.29 -0.14
N GLY A 7 -8.02 -5.56 -1.40
CA GLY A 7 -8.96 -6.31 -2.21
C GLY A 7 -8.38 -6.67 -3.56
N ILE A 8 -9.04 -7.61 -4.23
CA ILE A 8 -8.60 -8.04 -5.54
C ILE A 8 -8.91 -6.96 -6.59
N PRO A 9 -8.11 -6.85 -7.67
CA PRO A 9 -8.38 -5.86 -8.71
C PRO A 9 -9.78 -6.01 -9.31
N PHE A 10 -10.36 -4.88 -9.72
CA PHE A 10 -11.69 -4.83 -10.31
C PHE A 10 -11.82 -5.82 -11.46
N GLY A 11 -12.90 -6.59 -11.43
CA GLY A 11 -13.20 -7.56 -12.49
C GLY A 11 -12.63 -8.95 -12.26
N LEU A 12 -11.79 -9.14 -11.25
CA LEU A 12 -11.27 -10.46 -10.90
C LEU A 12 -12.08 -11.08 -9.76
N VAL A 13 -11.91 -12.40 -9.57
CA VAL A 13 -12.62 -13.12 -8.51
C VAL A 13 -12.06 -12.72 -7.15
N ASN A 14 -12.93 -12.40 -6.19
CA ASN A 14 -12.53 -12.01 -4.84
C ASN A 14 -11.77 -13.13 -4.10
N CYS A 15 -10.96 -12.73 -3.12
CA CYS A 15 -10.16 -13.69 -2.33
C CYS A 15 -11.04 -14.74 -1.64
N ASN A 16 -12.18 -14.32 -1.07
CA ASN A 16 -13.12 -15.24 -0.41
C ASN A 16 -13.80 -16.19 -1.39
N GLU A 17 -13.69 -15.96 -2.69
CA GLU A 17 -14.17 -16.82 -3.75
C GLU A 17 -13.04 -17.58 -4.45
N GLY A 18 -11.85 -17.60 -3.85
CA GLY A 18 -10.69 -18.31 -4.35
C GLY A 18 -9.84 -17.54 -5.36
N GLY A 19 -10.05 -16.22 -5.49
CA GLY A 19 -9.37 -15.41 -6.50
C GLY A 19 -7.88 -15.18 -6.27
N CYS A 20 -7.43 -15.17 -5.01
CA CYS A 20 -6.02 -14.95 -4.68
C CYS A 20 -5.47 -16.12 -3.88
N LYS A 21 -4.58 -16.88 -4.49
CA LYS A 21 -3.99 -18.06 -3.85
C LYS A 21 -3.23 -17.71 -2.59
N ARG A 22 -2.46 -16.64 -2.59
CA ARG A 22 -1.67 -16.22 -1.43
C ARG A 22 -2.56 -15.97 -0.22
N CYS A 23 -3.69 -15.27 -0.39
CA CYS A 23 -4.63 -15.02 0.70
C CYS A 23 -5.28 -16.29 1.20
N ASN A 24 -5.65 -17.19 0.28
CA ASN A 24 -6.31 -18.44 0.62
C ASN A 24 -5.37 -19.45 1.28
N ASP A 25 -4.07 -19.36 0.98
CA ASP A 25 -3.06 -20.23 1.59
C ASP A 25 -2.56 -19.72 2.94
N ASN A 26 -3.13 -18.61 3.45
CA ASN A 26 -2.77 -18.02 4.75
C ASN A 26 -1.28 -17.70 4.88
N VAL A 27 -0.67 -17.18 3.83
CA VAL A 27 0.73 -16.80 3.83
C VAL A 27 0.93 -15.59 4.76
N HIS A 28 2.02 -15.61 5.56
CA HIS A 28 2.34 -14.53 6.47
C HIS A 28 2.47 -13.20 5.74
N GLN A 29 2.14 -12.12 6.45
CA GLN A 29 2.26 -10.76 5.95
C GLN A 29 3.70 -10.50 5.46
N GLY A 30 3.81 -9.95 4.27
CA GLY A 30 5.10 -9.61 3.66
C GLY A 30 5.80 -10.74 2.92
N ILE A 31 5.29 -11.99 3.01
CA ILE A 31 5.85 -13.14 2.29
C ILE A 31 5.09 -13.37 0.99
N ASP A 32 5.82 -13.64 -0.09
CA ASP A 32 5.25 -13.90 -1.42
C ASP A 32 4.34 -12.77 -1.92
N LEU A 33 4.69 -11.51 -1.62
CA LEU A 33 3.92 -10.34 -2.08
C LEU A 33 3.79 -10.30 -3.60
N ASP A 34 4.81 -10.74 -4.32
CA ASP A 34 4.83 -10.80 -5.77
C ASP A 34 3.80 -11.78 -6.36
N LYS A 35 3.33 -12.73 -5.53
CA LYS A 35 2.31 -13.71 -5.93
C LYS A 35 0.91 -13.30 -5.53
N CYS A 36 0.77 -12.20 -4.81
CA CYS A 36 -0.54 -11.74 -4.33
C CYS A 36 -1.26 -10.96 -5.43
N LEU A 37 -2.50 -11.35 -5.73
CA LEU A 37 -3.33 -10.64 -6.70
C LEU A 37 -4.08 -9.46 -6.10
N CYS A 38 -4.15 -9.36 -4.78
CA CYS A 38 -4.86 -8.28 -4.12
C CYS A 38 -4.11 -6.96 -4.23
N LEU A 39 -4.85 -5.89 -4.44
CA LEU A 39 -4.32 -4.54 -4.26
C LEU A 39 -4.28 -4.22 -2.77
N HIS A 40 -3.22 -3.56 -2.35
CA HIS A 40 -3.17 -3.03 -0.99
C HIS A 40 -4.08 -1.81 -0.88
N ALA A 41 -4.54 -1.52 0.34
CA ALA A 41 -5.44 -0.38 0.58
C ALA A 41 -4.81 0.93 0.07
N GLU A 42 -3.51 1.11 0.27
CA GLU A 42 -2.77 2.29 -0.17
C GLU A 42 -2.81 2.43 -1.69
N GLU A 43 -2.63 1.31 -2.41
CA GLU A 43 -2.69 1.30 -3.87
C GLU A 43 -4.08 1.70 -4.36
N SER A 44 -5.12 1.14 -3.77
CA SER A 44 -6.50 1.46 -4.13
C SER A 44 -6.80 2.93 -3.89
N ALA A 45 -6.40 3.48 -2.74
CA ALA A 45 -6.63 4.87 -2.39
C ALA A 45 -5.92 5.82 -3.35
N VAL A 46 -4.69 5.52 -3.71
CA VAL A 46 -3.90 6.36 -4.61
C VAL A 46 -4.45 6.34 -6.02
N ILE A 47 -4.84 5.18 -6.52
CA ILE A 47 -5.45 5.05 -7.85
C ILE A 47 -6.76 5.84 -7.91
N GLU A 48 -7.60 5.71 -6.88
CA GLU A 48 -8.88 6.42 -6.81
C GLU A 48 -8.67 7.94 -6.77
N ALA A 49 -7.68 8.42 -6.02
CA ALA A 49 -7.40 9.85 -5.92
C ALA A 49 -6.83 10.44 -7.21
N GLY A 50 -5.90 9.72 -7.84
CA GLY A 50 -5.15 10.23 -8.99
C GLY A 50 -4.05 11.21 -8.59
N ARG A 51 -2.99 11.28 -9.38
CA ARG A 51 -1.80 12.06 -9.05
C ARG A 51 -2.05 13.55 -8.77
N PRO A 52 -2.95 14.25 -9.49
CA PRO A 52 -3.21 15.65 -9.17
C PRO A 52 -3.68 15.88 -7.74
N ARG A 53 -4.33 14.88 -7.12
CA ARG A 53 -4.80 14.95 -5.73
C ARG A 53 -3.79 14.43 -4.72
N THR A 54 -2.90 13.52 -5.14
CA THR A 54 -1.90 12.95 -4.23
C THR A 54 -0.67 13.80 -4.09
N LEU A 55 -0.39 14.65 -5.07
CA LEU A 55 0.77 15.52 -5.03
C LEU A 55 0.68 16.48 -3.83
N GLY A 56 1.63 16.37 -2.91
CA GLY A 56 1.64 17.17 -1.68
C GLY A 56 0.69 16.69 -0.59
N ALA A 57 0.02 15.55 -0.78
CA ALA A 57 -0.99 15.05 0.14
C ALA A 57 -0.40 14.32 1.35
N THR A 58 -1.27 13.99 2.30
CA THR A 58 -0.99 13.10 3.43
C THR A 58 -1.73 11.79 3.21
N ILE A 59 -1.06 10.68 3.47
CA ILE A 59 -1.68 9.35 3.47
C ILE A 59 -1.79 8.84 4.90
N TYR A 60 -2.96 8.34 5.26
CA TYR A 60 -3.24 7.73 6.57
C TYR A 60 -3.42 6.23 6.34
N THR A 61 -2.60 5.42 7.01
CA THR A 61 -2.64 3.97 6.86
C THR A 61 -2.81 3.28 8.20
N THR A 62 -3.38 2.08 8.19
CA THR A 62 -3.48 1.28 9.40
C THR A 62 -2.13 0.68 9.79
N SER A 63 -1.32 0.32 8.80
CA SER A 63 0.02 -0.23 9.01
C SER A 63 1.05 0.55 8.21
N PHE A 64 2.30 0.56 8.68
CA PHE A 64 3.41 1.15 7.94
C PHE A 64 3.50 0.51 6.54
N PRO A 65 3.67 1.28 5.47
CA PRO A 65 3.61 0.74 4.11
C PRO A 65 4.77 -0.22 3.80
N CYS A 66 4.44 -1.28 3.06
CA CYS A 66 5.43 -2.22 2.55
C CYS A 66 6.26 -1.58 1.43
N GLN A 67 7.30 -2.30 0.96
CA GLN A 67 8.16 -1.75 -0.10
C GLN A 67 7.42 -1.44 -1.40
N LEU A 68 6.39 -2.22 -1.74
CA LEU A 68 5.61 -1.97 -2.96
C LEU A 68 4.81 -0.68 -2.85
N CYS A 69 4.12 -0.50 -1.72
CA CYS A 69 3.32 0.70 -1.49
C CYS A 69 4.21 1.93 -1.28
N THR A 70 5.37 1.77 -0.66
CA THR A 70 6.30 2.87 -0.44
C THR A 70 6.78 3.47 -1.75
N LYS A 71 7.15 2.64 -2.73
CA LYS A 71 7.55 3.13 -4.05
C LYS A 71 6.44 3.96 -4.70
N MET A 72 5.22 3.47 -4.63
CA MET A 72 4.04 4.15 -5.17
C MET A 72 3.79 5.48 -4.46
N ILE A 73 3.87 5.49 -3.13
CA ILE A 73 3.67 6.70 -2.33
C ILE A 73 4.67 7.78 -2.72
N ILE A 74 5.94 7.41 -2.89
CA ILE A 74 6.99 8.34 -3.31
C ILE A 74 6.68 8.89 -4.70
N GLN A 75 6.33 8.03 -5.64
CA GLN A 75 6.05 8.44 -7.01
C GLN A 75 4.79 9.29 -7.11
N ALA A 76 3.82 9.05 -6.25
CA ALA A 76 2.57 9.84 -6.21
C ALA A 76 2.78 11.26 -5.68
N GLY A 77 3.94 11.56 -5.10
CA GLY A 77 4.24 12.89 -4.57
C GLY A 77 3.64 13.17 -3.20
N ILE A 78 3.27 12.12 -2.47
CA ILE A 78 2.76 12.26 -1.10
C ILE A 78 3.89 12.75 -0.20
N THR A 79 3.59 13.71 0.68
CA THR A 79 4.61 14.38 1.51
C THR A 79 4.57 13.99 2.97
N ARG A 80 3.54 13.27 3.40
CA ARG A 80 3.39 12.89 4.80
C ARG A 80 2.69 11.54 4.91
N ILE A 81 3.23 10.66 5.79
CA ILE A 81 2.66 9.34 6.08
C ILE A 81 2.32 9.28 7.56
N VAL A 82 1.05 8.99 7.86
CA VAL A 82 0.56 8.76 9.23
C VAL A 82 0.12 7.32 9.32
N TYR A 83 0.71 6.56 10.25
CA TYR A 83 0.39 5.14 10.39
C TYR A 83 0.10 4.79 11.85
N ASN A 84 -0.60 3.68 12.06
CA ASN A 84 -0.98 3.22 13.40
C ASN A 84 -0.07 2.07 13.85
N LYS A 85 0.05 1.02 13.05
CA LYS A 85 0.82 -0.17 13.41
C LYS A 85 2.12 -0.24 12.64
N ASN A 86 3.19 -0.65 13.32
CA ASN A 86 4.48 -0.83 12.65
C ASN A 86 4.43 -2.08 11.76
N TYR A 87 5.11 -1.99 10.63
CA TYR A 87 5.36 -3.11 9.72
C TYR A 87 6.84 -3.09 9.38
N ASP A 88 7.54 -4.19 9.69
CA ASP A 88 8.98 -4.25 9.49
C ASP A 88 9.32 -4.43 8.01
N SER A 89 9.78 -3.36 7.40
CA SER A 89 10.31 -3.38 6.05
C SER A 89 11.54 -2.49 6.00
N VAL A 90 12.71 -3.12 6.01
CA VAL A 90 13.98 -2.40 5.94
C VAL A 90 14.05 -1.61 4.65
N LEU A 91 13.61 -2.19 3.54
CA LEU A 91 13.64 -1.53 2.23
C LEU A 91 12.73 -0.30 2.18
N SER A 92 11.54 -0.36 2.78
CA SER A 92 10.65 0.80 2.88
C SER A 92 11.33 1.94 3.63
N LYS A 93 11.94 1.62 4.77
CA LYS A 93 12.62 2.63 5.60
C LYS A 93 13.83 3.22 4.89
N GLU A 94 14.59 2.40 4.17
CA GLU A 94 15.72 2.88 3.36
C GLU A 94 15.25 3.85 2.27
N MET A 95 14.22 3.50 1.51
CA MET A 95 13.68 4.37 0.47
C MET A 95 13.19 5.69 1.05
N LEU A 96 12.47 5.65 2.16
CA LEU A 96 11.93 6.85 2.79
C LEU A 96 13.03 7.75 3.35
N SER A 97 14.15 7.17 3.80
CA SER A 97 15.28 7.96 4.28
C SER A 97 15.93 8.80 3.19
N LEU A 98 15.72 8.46 1.93
CA LEU A 98 16.21 9.22 0.79
C LEU A 98 15.26 10.33 0.34
N THR A 99 14.14 10.48 1.03
CA THR A 99 13.11 11.48 0.71
C THR A 99 12.95 12.47 1.85
N ASN A 100 12.17 13.53 1.58
CA ASN A 100 11.77 14.50 2.62
C ASN A 100 10.36 14.21 3.15
N ILE A 101 9.84 13.02 2.95
CA ILE A 101 8.49 12.64 3.41
C ILE A 101 8.49 12.59 4.94
N GLU A 102 7.54 13.29 5.55
CA GLU A 102 7.34 13.27 7.00
C GLU A 102 6.65 11.98 7.42
N ILE A 103 7.18 11.31 8.43
CA ILE A 103 6.63 10.06 8.98
C ILE A 103 6.20 10.31 10.41
N VAL A 104 4.95 10.00 10.68
CA VAL A 104 4.32 10.30 11.98
C VAL A 104 3.87 9.02 12.69
#